data_37fc270279799d53c0d03f12299222be
#
_entry.id   37fc270279799d53c0d03f12299222be
#
_cell.length_a   1.000
_cell.length_b   1.000
_cell.length_c   1.000
_cell.angle_alpha   90.00
_cell.angle_beta   90.00
_cell.angle_gamma   90.00
#
_symmetry.space_group_name_H-M   'P 1'
#
loop_
_entity.id
_entity.type
_entity.pdbx_description
1 polymer ?
#
loop_
_entity_poly.entity_id
_entity_poly.type
_entity_poly.pdbx_seq_one_letter_code
_entity_poly.pdbx_strand_id
1 'polypeptide(L)'
;MKNRRNHSSHEEEYFFKIVFKAINDVNEFCGVMNELEKFVVSAEVRSGTFAVDAKSIMGIFSLNLNKPVEVWFRIEVTEQTKTMDMDKYFAAKIEKWLIHDRVE
;
A
#
# COMPACT_ATOMS: atom_id res chain seq x y z
N MET A 1 -1.68 -8.14 11.95
CA MET A 1 -3.00 -7.60 12.06
C MET A 1 -3.54 -7.18 10.72
N LYS A 2 -4.80 -7.50 10.44
CA LYS A 2 -5.35 -7.16 9.17
C LYS A 2 -5.98 -5.80 9.17
N ASN A 3 -5.71 -5.03 8.16
CA ASN A 3 -6.29 -3.72 8.00
C ASN A 3 -7.15 -3.76 6.75
N ARG A 4 -8.28 -4.39 6.86
CA ARG A 4 -9.13 -4.60 5.72
C ARG A 4 -10.44 -3.87 5.88
N ARG A 5 -10.94 -3.32 4.80
CA ARG A 5 -12.19 -2.61 4.80
C ARG A 5 -12.93 -2.93 3.51
N ASN A 6 -14.23 -3.23 3.62
CA ASN A 6 -15.01 -3.44 2.43
C ASN A 6 -15.32 -2.10 1.83
N HIS A 7 -15.06 -1.96 0.56
CA HIS A 7 -15.31 -0.72 -0.14
C HIS A 7 -16.62 -0.82 -0.91
N SER A 8 -16.89 -1.98 -1.44
CA SER A 8 -18.14 -2.27 -2.12
C SER A 8 -18.31 -3.77 -2.06
N SER A 9 -19.40 -4.28 -2.62
CA SER A 9 -19.63 -5.72 -2.62
C SER A 9 -18.57 -6.47 -3.41
N HIS A 10 -17.84 -5.77 -4.30
CA HIS A 10 -16.84 -6.41 -5.15
C HIS A 10 -15.42 -5.96 -4.88
N GLU A 11 -15.22 -5.10 -3.92
CA GLU A 11 -13.89 -4.56 -3.66
C GLU A 11 -13.59 -4.56 -2.18
N GLU A 12 -12.31 -4.68 -1.86
CA GLU A 12 -11.82 -4.59 -0.49
C GLU A 12 -10.61 -3.69 -0.48
N GLU A 13 -10.36 -3.07 0.66
CA GLU A 13 -9.18 -2.23 0.84
C GLU A 13 -8.33 -2.78 1.96
N TYR A 14 -7.01 -2.62 1.79
CA TYR A 14 -6.02 -2.98 2.79
C TYR A 14 -5.08 -1.80 2.93
N PHE A 15 -4.68 -1.48 4.16
CA PHE A 15 -3.73 -0.40 4.32
C PHE A 15 -2.66 -0.76 5.35
N PHE A 16 -1.51 -0.11 5.19
CA PHE A 16 -0.35 -0.38 6.03
C PHE A 16 0.40 0.92 6.26
N LYS A 17 1.03 1.04 7.41
CA LYS A 17 1.90 2.18 7.66
C LYS A 17 3.30 1.83 7.19
N ILE A 18 3.90 2.75 6.45
CA ILE A 18 5.25 2.56 5.94
C ILE A 18 6.05 3.83 6.18
N VAL A 19 7.35 3.70 6.09
CA VAL A 19 8.24 4.85 6.20
C VAL A 19 9.30 4.73 5.13
N PHE A 20 9.59 5.84 4.45
CA PHE A 20 10.66 5.90 3.47
C PHE A 20 11.84 6.57 4.15
N LYS A 21 12.98 5.89 4.20
CA LYS A 21 14.15 6.40 4.89
C LYS A 21 15.14 7.07 3.97
N ALA A 22 15.01 6.87 2.68
CA ALA A 22 15.91 7.43 1.70
C ALA A 22 15.16 7.74 0.42
N ILE A 23 15.68 8.66 -0.36
CA ILE A 23 15.05 9.01 -1.63
C ILE A 23 14.89 7.79 -2.51
N ASN A 24 15.88 6.92 -2.53
CA ASN A 24 15.82 5.75 -3.38
C ASN A 24 14.70 4.78 -2.98
N ASP A 25 14.25 4.84 -1.74
CA ASP A 25 13.14 4.01 -1.30
C ASP A 25 11.89 4.30 -2.12
N VAL A 26 11.66 5.57 -2.44
CA VAL A 26 10.48 5.96 -3.21
C VAL A 26 10.56 5.34 -4.61
N ASN A 27 11.74 5.39 -5.23
CA ASN A 27 11.91 4.81 -6.54
C ASN A 27 11.64 3.32 -6.53
N GLU A 28 12.18 2.61 -5.53
CA GLU A 28 11.96 1.18 -5.42
C GLU A 28 10.49 0.86 -5.17
N PHE A 29 9.87 1.64 -4.30
CA PHE A 29 8.47 1.44 -3.96
C PHE A 29 7.60 1.58 -5.20
N CYS A 30 7.81 2.63 -5.98
CA CYS A 30 7.04 2.84 -7.20
C CYS A 30 7.23 1.70 -8.18
N GLY A 31 8.44 1.16 -8.24
CA GLY A 31 8.70 0.00 -9.09
C GLY A 31 7.89 -1.21 -8.66
N VAL A 32 7.82 -1.45 -7.36
CA VAL A 32 7.03 -2.56 -6.82
C VAL A 32 5.55 -2.34 -7.13
N MET A 33 5.07 -1.11 -6.96
CA MET A 33 3.65 -0.82 -7.23
C MET A 33 3.31 -1.05 -8.69
N ASN A 34 4.25 -0.78 -9.59
CA ASN A 34 4.00 -1.01 -11.00
C ASN A 34 3.98 -2.48 -11.38
N GLU A 35 4.49 -3.34 -10.51
CA GLU A 35 4.52 -4.77 -10.78
C GLU A 35 3.40 -5.53 -10.11
N LEU A 36 2.48 -4.86 -9.45
CA LEU A 36 1.41 -5.56 -8.76
C LEU A 36 0.48 -6.26 -9.74
N GLU A 37 -0.17 -7.28 -9.24
CA GLU A 37 -1.05 -8.10 -10.05
C GLU A 37 -2.26 -7.31 -10.53
N LYS A 38 -2.89 -7.83 -11.57
CA LYS A 38 -4.01 -7.14 -12.19
C LYS A 38 -5.22 -6.97 -11.29
N PHE A 39 -5.36 -7.77 -10.26
CA PHE A 39 -6.51 -7.63 -9.38
C PHE A 39 -6.40 -6.41 -8.47
N VAL A 40 -5.27 -5.74 -8.46
CA VAL A 40 -5.14 -4.51 -7.69
C VAL A 40 -5.71 -3.38 -8.54
N VAL A 41 -6.84 -2.86 -8.09
CA VAL A 41 -7.54 -1.81 -8.82
C VAL A 41 -6.82 -0.48 -8.66
N SER A 42 -6.35 -0.18 -7.46
CA SER A 42 -5.62 1.05 -7.24
C SER A 42 -4.76 0.92 -6.00
N ALA A 43 -3.72 1.72 -5.95
CA ALA A 43 -2.87 1.83 -4.78
C ALA A 43 -2.56 3.31 -4.59
N GLU A 44 -2.70 3.77 -3.36
CA GLU A 44 -2.47 5.19 -3.02
C GLU A 44 -1.55 5.29 -1.83
N VAL A 45 -0.79 6.38 -1.79
CA VAL A 45 -0.03 6.73 -0.59
C VAL A 45 -0.71 7.93 0.02
N ARG A 46 -1.01 7.85 1.29
CA ARG A 46 -1.75 8.90 1.99
C ARG A 46 -0.94 9.47 3.15
N SER A 47 -1.03 10.78 3.30
CA SER A 47 -0.40 11.47 4.40
C SER A 47 -1.38 12.53 4.87
N GLY A 48 -1.95 12.34 6.05
CA GLY A 48 -3.01 13.25 6.52
C GLY A 48 -4.19 13.20 5.60
N THR A 49 -4.58 14.34 5.06
CA THR A 49 -5.71 14.41 4.16
C THR A 49 -5.30 14.33 2.69
N PHE A 50 -4.00 14.17 2.43
CA PHE A 50 -3.53 14.11 1.05
C PHE A 50 -3.38 12.66 0.60
N ALA A 51 -3.74 12.39 -0.64
CA ALA A 51 -3.59 11.06 -1.22
C ALA A 51 -3.06 11.21 -2.63
N VAL A 52 -2.09 10.39 -2.97
CA VAL A 52 -1.49 10.41 -4.30
C VAL A 52 -1.40 8.98 -4.82
N ASP A 53 -1.29 8.84 -6.13
CA ASP A 53 -1.14 7.52 -6.74
C ASP A 53 0.18 6.91 -6.28
N ALA A 54 0.15 5.67 -5.82
CA ALA A 54 1.35 5.02 -5.32
C ALA A 54 2.38 4.75 -6.41
N LYS A 55 2.01 4.90 -7.67
CA LYS A 55 2.94 4.73 -8.77
C LYS A 55 3.55 6.06 -9.21
N SER A 56 3.15 7.16 -8.57
CA SER A 56 3.62 8.49 -8.98
C SER A 56 4.77 8.94 -8.10
N ILE A 57 5.97 8.90 -8.62
CA ILE A 57 7.15 9.32 -7.87
C ILE A 57 7.00 10.78 -7.42
N MET A 58 6.59 11.64 -8.35
CA MET A 58 6.45 13.07 -8.03
C MET A 58 5.35 13.29 -7.01
N GLY A 59 4.26 12.54 -7.13
CA GLY A 59 3.18 12.67 -6.17
C GLY A 59 3.63 12.31 -4.77
N ILE A 60 4.38 11.22 -4.64
CA ILE A 60 4.85 10.79 -3.34
C ILE A 60 5.80 11.83 -2.75
N PHE A 61 6.69 12.38 -3.58
CA PHE A 61 7.62 13.39 -3.08
C PHE A 61 6.93 14.68 -2.65
N SER A 62 5.67 14.87 -3.05
CA SER A 62 4.94 16.06 -2.62
C SER A 62 4.40 15.90 -1.19
N LEU A 63 4.49 14.71 -0.62
CA LEU A 63 4.03 14.46 0.73
C LEU A 63 5.13 14.71 1.75
N ASN A 64 4.74 14.81 3.01
CA ASN A 64 5.72 14.95 4.08
C ASN A 64 6.25 13.57 4.42
N LEU A 65 7.39 13.22 3.85
CA LEU A 65 7.98 11.89 4.04
C LEU A 65 8.84 11.76 5.28
N ASN A 66 8.92 12.82 6.08
CA ASN A 66 9.64 12.73 7.35
C ASN A 66 8.85 11.96 8.40
N LYS A 67 7.60 11.68 8.10
CA LYS A 67 6.72 10.93 8.98
C LYS A 67 6.25 9.69 8.27
N PRO A 68 5.77 8.70 9.01
CA PRO A 68 5.16 7.54 8.38
C PRO A 68 3.99 7.96 7.51
N VAL A 69 3.79 7.26 6.43
CA VAL A 69 2.64 7.46 5.55
C VAL A 69 1.90 6.13 5.46
N GLU A 70 0.75 6.15 4.84
CA GLU A 70 -0.04 4.94 4.68
C GLU A 70 -0.11 4.58 3.22
N VAL A 71 0.00 3.30 2.92
CA VAL A 71 -0.26 2.82 1.56
C VAL A 71 -1.58 2.07 1.61
N TRP A 72 -2.47 2.39 0.68
CA TRP A 72 -3.79 1.81 0.62
C TRP A 72 -3.93 1.06 -0.69
N PHE A 73 -4.31 -0.22 -0.61
CA PHE A 73 -4.52 -1.05 -1.78
C PHE A 73 -6.01 -1.35 -1.90
N ARG A 74 -6.56 -1.20 -3.08
CA ARG A 74 -7.92 -1.60 -3.34
C ARG A 74 -7.89 -2.72 -4.36
N ILE A 75 -8.54 -3.82 -4.05
CA ILE A 75 -8.54 -4.99 -4.92
C ILE A 75 -9.95 -5.35 -5.31
N GLU A 76 -10.05 -6.08 -6.40
CA GLU A 76 -11.30 -6.65 -6.83
C GLU A 76 -11.41 -8.04 -6.21
N VAL A 77 -12.55 -8.34 -5.61
CA VAL A 77 -12.77 -9.66 -4.99
C VAL A 77 -13.19 -10.62 -6.08
N THR A 78 -12.37 -11.62 -6.33
CA THR A 78 -12.63 -12.63 -7.36
C THR A 78 -12.42 -14.00 -6.75
N GLU A 79 -12.70 -15.04 -7.53
CA GLU A 79 -12.44 -16.39 -7.05
C GLU A 79 -10.99 -16.57 -6.67
N GLN A 80 -10.09 -15.95 -7.43
CA GLN A 80 -8.67 -16.04 -7.13
C GLN A 80 -8.34 -15.35 -5.82
N THR A 81 -8.82 -14.13 -5.61
CA THR A 81 -8.45 -13.38 -4.42
C THR A 81 -9.10 -13.93 -3.17
N LYS A 82 -10.24 -14.64 -3.31
CA LYS A 82 -10.89 -15.23 -2.16
C LYS A 82 -10.03 -16.28 -1.49
N THR A 83 -9.17 -16.92 -2.24
CA THR A 83 -8.35 -17.99 -1.69
C THR A 83 -6.97 -17.49 -1.27
N MET A 84 -6.68 -16.20 -1.44
CA MET A 84 -5.38 -15.64 -1.10
C MET A 84 -5.45 -14.90 0.22
N ASP A 85 -4.35 -14.95 0.96
CA ASP A 85 -4.21 -14.12 2.14
C ASP A 85 -3.67 -12.78 1.65
N MET A 86 -4.57 -11.86 1.33
CA MET A 86 -4.18 -10.60 0.74
C MET A 86 -3.36 -9.72 1.68
N ASP A 87 -3.64 -9.83 2.98
CA ASP A 87 -2.87 -9.08 3.95
C ASP A 87 -1.41 -9.50 3.88
N LYS A 88 -1.18 -10.81 3.83
CA LYS A 88 0.17 -11.34 3.77
C LYS A 88 0.83 -11.01 2.43
N TYR A 89 0.04 -11.08 1.36
CA TYR A 89 0.56 -10.78 0.03
C TYR A 89 1.10 -9.35 -0.03
N PHE A 90 0.30 -8.38 0.44
CA PHE A 90 0.73 -6.99 0.38
C PHE A 90 1.86 -6.71 1.36
N ALA A 91 1.79 -7.28 2.56
CA ALA A 91 2.85 -7.05 3.53
C ALA A 91 4.19 -7.53 3.00
N ALA A 92 4.20 -8.65 2.27
CA ALA A 92 5.43 -9.15 1.69
C ALA A 92 5.99 -8.22 0.62
N LYS A 93 5.09 -7.60 -0.17
CA LYS A 93 5.52 -6.70 -1.23
C LYS A 93 6.18 -5.44 -0.69
N ILE A 94 5.75 -4.98 0.47
CA ILE A 94 6.24 -3.73 1.02
C ILE A 94 7.03 -3.91 2.31
N GLU A 95 7.45 -5.13 2.58
CA GLU A 95 8.10 -5.46 3.84
C GLU A 95 9.28 -4.55 4.15
N LYS A 96 9.99 -4.14 3.14
CA LYS A 96 11.18 -3.33 3.31
C LYS A 96 10.86 -2.00 3.99
N TRP A 97 9.68 -1.46 3.76
CA TRP A 97 9.30 -0.15 4.29
C TRP A 97 8.27 -0.24 5.40
N LEU A 98 7.77 -1.43 5.66
CA LEU A 98 6.68 -1.63 6.58
C LEU A 98 7.11 -1.33 8.01
N ILE A 99 6.29 -0.59 8.73
CA ILE A 99 6.55 -0.34 10.13
C ILE A 99 5.98 -1.50 10.91
N HIS A 100 6.87 -2.15 11.67
CA HIS A 100 6.44 -3.28 12.48
C HIS A 100 6.13 -2.74 13.85
N ASP A 101 4.89 -2.36 14.02
CA ASP A 101 4.46 -1.78 15.25
C ASP A 101 4.25 -2.84 16.26
N ARG A 102 5.17 -3.01 17.18
CA ARG A 102 5.08 -4.05 18.10
C ARG A 102 4.50 -3.55 19.25
N VAL A 103 3.46 -3.77 19.51
CA VAL A 103 2.83 -3.35 20.62
C VAL A 103 2.88 -4.32 21.64
N GLU A 104 3.61 -4.91 21.87
CA GLU A 104 3.58 -5.88 22.80
C GLU A 104 4.10 -5.58 23.97
#